data_ef1e23b457e8bda769302f3cf7f044b2
#
_entry.id   ef1e23b457e8bda769302f3cf7f044b2
#
_cell.length_a   1.000
_cell.length_b   1.000
_cell.length_c   1.000
_cell.angle_alpha   90.00
_cell.angle_beta   90.00
_cell.angle_gamma   90.00
#
_symmetry.space_group_name_H-M   'P 1'
#
loop_
_entity.id
_entity.type
_entity.pdbx_description
1 polymer ?
#
loop_
_entity_poly.entity_id
_entity_poly.type
_entity_poly.pdbx_seq_one_letter_code
_entity_poly.pdbx_strand_id
1 'polypeptide(L)'
;MYPRMNSRVQVNPVTTALNSTNALELLAPYDLILDCTDNLPTRYLLSDTAVKLGKPLVSGAAQQFEGQLCTYNLPLKTSSQDQVEERGPCFRCLFPKPPAPEMAGSCEELGVLGAVTGVIGNLQALEAIKILTGLHGRFYGQGTLLVDCH
;
A
#
# COMPACT_ATOMS: atom_id res chain seq x y z
N MET A 1 9.47 15.74 -15.11
CA MET A 1 9.48 14.59 -16.04
C MET A 1 8.07 14.01 -16.25
N TYR A 2 7.25 13.87 -15.21
CA TYR A 2 5.91 13.26 -15.27
C TYR A 2 4.86 13.97 -16.16
N PRO A 3 4.81 15.31 -16.25
CA PRO A 3 3.83 15.98 -17.12
C PRO A 3 3.98 15.67 -18.60
N ARG A 4 5.15 15.16 -19.01
CA ARG A 4 5.42 14.80 -20.42
C ARG A 4 4.85 13.44 -20.82
N MET A 5 4.57 12.54 -19.87
CA MET A 5 4.01 11.21 -20.15
C MET A 5 2.50 11.28 -20.36
N ASN A 6 1.79 12.07 -19.55
CA ASN A 6 0.35 12.29 -19.69
C ASN A 6 -0.03 13.68 -19.16
N SER A 7 -0.34 14.60 -20.07
CA SER A 7 -0.70 15.98 -19.73
C SER A 7 -2.07 16.14 -19.07
N ARG A 8 -2.90 15.07 -19.05
CA ARG A 8 -4.21 15.09 -18.40
C ARG A 8 -4.13 14.70 -16.93
N VAL A 9 -2.99 14.20 -16.46
CA VAL A 9 -2.79 13.80 -15.06
C VAL A 9 -2.13 14.96 -14.32
N GLN A 10 -2.79 15.38 -13.23
CA GLN A 10 -2.20 16.35 -12.31
C GLN A 10 -1.34 15.60 -11.28
N VAL A 11 -0.07 15.97 -11.20
CA VAL A 11 0.87 15.45 -10.20
C VAL A 11 1.20 16.58 -9.23
N ASN A 12 0.93 16.37 -7.95
CA ASN A 12 1.23 17.32 -6.88
C ASN A 12 2.39 16.79 -6.04
N PRO A 13 3.64 17.17 -6.30
CA PRO A 13 4.78 16.70 -5.54
C PRO A 13 4.79 17.36 -4.15
N VAL A 14 4.95 16.53 -3.12
CA VAL A 14 5.14 16.98 -1.73
C VAL A 14 6.56 16.62 -1.33
N THR A 15 7.40 17.63 -1.05
CA THR A 15 8.82 17.46 -0.74
C THR A 15 9.11 17.37 0.76
N THR A 16 8.06 17.27 1.57
CA THR A 16 8.16 17.13 3.04
C THR A 16 8.14 15.66 3.42
N ALA A 17 9.02 15.26 4.34
CA ALA A 17 9.00 13.90 4.88
C ALA A 17 7.70 13.62 5.63
N LEU A 18 7.09 12.47 5.33
CA LEU A 18 5.89 12.00 6.02
C LEU A 18 6.23 11.63 7.47
N ASN A 19 5.42 12.11 8.42
CA ASN A 19 5.57 11.83 9.84
C ASN A 19 4.21 11.82 10.55
N SER A 20 4.19 11.50 11.84
CA SER A 20 2.95 11.37 12.61
C SER A 20 2.15 12.68 12.76
N THR A 21 2.77 13.84 12.56
CA THR A 21 2.10 15.13 12.69
C THR A 21 1.42 15.60 11.41
N ASN A 22 1.92 15.18 10.24
CA ASN A 22 1.42 15.63 8.93
C ASN A 22 0.69 14.54 8.11
N ALA A 23 0.83 13.27 8.48
CA ALA A 23 0.32 12.16 7.67
C ALA A 23 -1.20 12.22 7.45
N LEU A 24 -1.97 12.55 8.48
CA LEU A 24 -3.43 12.65 8.36
C LEU A 24 -3.84 13.75 7.39
N GLU A 25 -3.25 14.94 7.53
CA GLU A 25 -3.56 16.08 6.66
C GLU A 25 -3.16 15.82 5.21
N LEU A 26 -1.95 15.30 5.00
CA LEU A 26 -1.43 15.04 3.66
C LEU A 26 -2.20 13.94 2.92
N LEU A 27 -2.68 12.91 3.61
CA LEU A 27 -3.33 11.77 2.99
C LEU A 27 -4.87 11.89 2.94
N ALA A 28 -5.46 12.79 3.72
CA ALA A 28 -6.92 12.99 3.75
C ALA A 28 -7.57 13.27 2.39
N PRO A 29 -6.97 14.04 1.46
CA PRO A 29 -7.60 14.37 0.18
C PRO A 29 -7.69 13.21 -0.82
N TYR A 30 -6.98 12.11 -0.60
CA TYR A 30 -6.86 11.01 -1.57
C TYR A 30 -7.81 9.85 -1.24
N ASP A 31 -8.28 9.14 -2.27
CA ASP A 31 -9.21 8.00 -2.14
C ASP A 31 -8.49 6.68 -1.91
N LEU A 32 -7.23 6.58 -2.29
CA LEU A 32 -6.39 5.41 -2.20
C LEU A 32 -4.97 5.82 -1.83
N ILE A 33 -4.31 5.01 -1.00
CA ILE A 33 -2.91 5.19 -0.64
C ILE A 33 -2.08 4.07 -1.28
N LEU A 34 -0.96 4.43 -1.91
CA LEU A 34 0.03 3.49 -2.41
C LEU A 34 1.29 3.62 -1.55
N ASP A 35 1.69 2.51 -0.92
CA ASP A 35 2.95 2.42 -0.20
C ASP A 35 4.03 1.85 -1.11
N CYS A 36 4.96 2.69 -1.51
CA CYS A 36 6.14 2.34 -2.29
C CYS A 36 7.43 2.59 -1.48
N THR A 37 7.33 2.59 -0.15
CA THR A 37 8.45 2.89 0.73
C THR A 37 9.30 1.65 0.99
N ASP A 38 10.54 1.88 1.35
CA ASP A 38 11.57 0.86 1.58
C ASP A 38 11.90 0.66 3.07
N ASN A 39 11.11 1.26 3.96
CA ASN A 39 11.35 1.18 5.40
C ASN A 39 10.09 0.88 6.22
N LEU A 40 10.25 0.06 7.24
CA LEU A 40 9.17 -0.39 8.10
C LEU A 40 8.47 0.72 8.89
N PRO A 41 9.15 1.71 9.49
CA PRO A 41 8.49 2.77 10.24
C PRO A 41 7.48 3.55 9.40
N THR A 42 7.83 3.90 8.16
CA THR A 42 6.92 4.60 7.25
C THR A 42 5.75 3.71 6.85
N ARG A 43 5.97 2.42 6.64
CA ARG A 43 4.91 1.45 6.32
C ARG A 43 3.89 1.34 7.45
N TYR A 44 4.33 1.25 8.70
CA TYR A 44 3.43 1.29 9.86
C TYR A 44 2.64 2.60 9.91
N LEU A 45 3.31 3.74 9.71
CA LEU A 45 2.67 5.05 9.71
C LEU A 45 1.59 5.17 8.63
N LEU A 46 1.89 4.72 7.40
CA LEU A 46 0.93 4.72 6.28
C LEU A 46 -0.28 3.86 6.59
N SER A 47 -0.06 2.65 7.12
CA SER A 47 -1.15 1.74 7.49
C SER A 47 -2.02 2.30 8.61
N ASP A 48 -1.43 2.83 9.67
CA ASP A 48 -2.17 3.42 10.78
C ASP A 48 -2.98 4.64 10.32
N THR A 49 -2.42 5.45 9.42
CA THR A 49 -3.09 6.61 8.84
C THR A 49 -4.23 6.18 7.91
N ALA A 50 -4.01 5.17 7.08
CA ALA A 50 -5.04 4.61 6.20
C ALA A 50 -6.26 4.10 7.00
N VAL A 51 -6.02 3.39 8.09
CA VAL A 51 -7.08 2.92 9.01
C VAL A 51 -7.86 4.09 9.61
N LYS A 52 -7.16 5.11 10.14
CA LYS A 52 -7.79 6.30 10.73
C LYS A 52 -8.64 7.08 9.72
N LEU A 53 -8.20 7.14 8.47
CA LEU A 53 -8.92 7.83 7.39
C LEU A 53 -9.98 6.95 6.72
N GLY A 54 -10.08 5.67 7.08
CA GLY A 54 -10.97 4.74 6.42
C GLY A 54 -10.64 4.52 4.94
N LYS A 55 -9.37 4.54 4.55
CA LYS A 55 -8.93 4.43 3.15
C LYS A 55 -8.21 3.11 2.88
N PRO A 56 -8.38 2.53 1.68
CA PRO A 56 -7.59 1.38 1.28
C PRO A 56 -6.12 1.76 1.08
N LEU A 57 -5.23 0.81 1.38
CA LEU A 57 -3.79 0.94 1.20
C LEU A 57 -3.28 -0.24 0.38
N VAL A 58 -2.63 0.03 -0.75
CA VAL A 58 -1.91 -0.99 -1.53
C VAL A 58 -0.43 -0.84 -1.26
N SER A 59 0.17 -1.82 -0.61
CA SER A 59 1.58 -1.81 -0.23
C SER A 59 2.37 -2.77 -1.11
N GLY A 60 3.40 -2.26 -1.77
CA GLY A 60 4.39 -3.02 -2.52
C GLY A 60 5.75 -2.95 -1.84
N ALA A 61 6.44 -4.09 -1.75
CA ALA A 61 7.80 -4.17 -1.24
C ALA A 61 8.63 -5.09 -2.13
N ALA A 62 9.92 -4.80 -2.23
CA ALA A 62 10.85 -5.63 -2.95
C ALA A 62 12.20 -5.64 -2.22
N GLN A 63 12.83 -6.81 -2.16
CA GLN A 63 14.13 -7.01 -1.54
C GLN A 63 14.86 -8.15 -2.28
N GLN A 64 16.09 -7.92 -2.70
CA GLN A 64 16.86 -8.89 -3.49
C GLN A 64 16.08 -9.37 -4.72
N PHE A 65 15.66 -10.62 -4.75
CA PHE A 65 14.86 -11.27 -5.81
C PHE A 65 13.40 -11.47 -5.41
N GLU A 66 13.00 -11.04 -4.22
CA GLU A 66 11.67 -11.25 -3.65
C GLU A 66 10.83 -9.98 -3.75
N GLY A 67 9.52 -10.17 -3.93
CA GLY A 67 8.55 -9.09 -3.94
C GLY A 67 7.30 -9.44 -3.16
N GLN A 68 6.73 -8.45 -2.49
CA GLN A 68 5.49 -8.59 -1.74
C GLN A 68 4.50 -7.53 -2.21
N LEU A 69 3.25 -7.93 -2.36
CA LEU A 69 2.13 -7.05 -2.64
C LEU A 69 0.98 -7.40 -1.70
N CYS A 70 0.43 -6.40 -1.04
CA CYS A 70 -0.73 -6.58 -0.17
C CYS A 70 -1.66 -5.37 -0.22
N THR A 71 -2.96 -5.63 -0.23
CA THR A 71 -3.99 -4.60 -0.07
C THR A 71 -4.54 -4.67 1.34
N TYR A 72 -4.47 -3.55 2.06
CA TYR A 72 -4.90 -3.39 3.44
C TYR A 72 -6.12 -2.49 3.55
N ASN A 73 -6.90 -2.70 4.63
CA ASN A 73 -8.03 -1.86 4.98
C ASN A 73 -9.04 -1.66 3.83
N LEU A 74 -9.20 -2.68 2.98
CA LEU A 74 -10.13 -2.65 1.86
C LEU A 74 -11.57 -2.74 2.40
N PRO A 75 -12.51 -1.89 1.92
CA PRO A 75 -13.92 -2.05 2.26
C PRO A 75 -14.42 -3.42 1.81
N LEU A 76 -15.04 -4.17 2.72
CA LEU A 76 -15.65 -5.46 2.44
C LEU A 76 -17.12 -5.23 2.09
N LYS A 77 -17.62 -5.93 1.06
CA LYS A 77 -19.06 -5.90 0.76
C LYS A 77 -19.78 -6.72 1.82
N THR A 78 -20.41 -6.07 2.76
CA THR A 78 -21.28 -6.72 3.74
C THR A 78 -22.65 -6.92 3.12
N SER A 79 -23.14 -8.16 3.13
CA SER A 79 -24.53 -8.51 2.76
C SER A 79 -25.53 -8.29 3.92
N SER A 80 -25.06 -7.81 5.06
CA SER A 80 -25.87 -7.58 6.26
C SER A 80 -26.42 -6.15 6.29
N GLN A 81 -27.65 -6.02 6.76
CA GLN A 81 -28.35 -4.74 6.96
C GLN A 81 -27.73 -3.87 8.07
N ASP A 82 -26.67 -4.32 8.70
CA ASP A 82 -25.93 -3.57 9.71
C ASP A 82 -25.03 -2.53 9.05
N GLN A 83 -25.23 -1.26 9.45
CA GLN A 83 -24.57 -0.08 8.90
C GLN A 83 -23.06 0.03 9.23
N VAL A 84 -22.43 -1.03 9.73
CA VAL A 84 -21.00 -1.04 10.02
C VAL A 84 -20.23 -1.48 8.78
N GLU A 85 -19.46 -0.58 8.22
CA GLU A 85 -18.57 -0.87 7.10
C GLU A 85 -17.45 -1.80 7.60
N GLU A 86 -17.55 -3.07 7.29
CA GLU A 86 -16.47 -4.02 7.56
C GLU A 86 -15.30 -3.77 6.63
N ARG A 87 -14.07 -3.85 7.16
CA ARG A 87 -12.84 -3.65 6.41
C ARG A 87 -11.89 -4.82 6.57
N GLY A 88 -11.12 -5.09 5.54
CA GLY A 88 -10.06 -6.07 5.56
C GLY A 88 -8.97 -5.73 6.58
N PRO A 89 -8.02 -6.66 6.81
CA PRO A 89 -6.95 -6.48 7.78
C PRO A 89 -6.07 -5.28 7.44
N CYS A 90 -5.51 -4.64 8.46
CA CYS A 90 -4.44 -3.65 8.31
C CYS A 90 -3.06 -4.32 8.46
N PHE A 91 -1.99 -3.56 8.22
CA PHE A 91 -0.62 -4.08 8.37
C PHE A 91 -0.37 -4.63 9.79
N ARG A 92 -0.88 -3.96 10.83
CA ARG A 92 -0.73 -4.44 12.22
C ARG A 92 -1.53 -5.71 12.53
N CYS A 93 -2.56 -6.04 11.76
CA CYS A 93 -3.25 -7.31 11.92
C CYS A 93 -2.36 -8.49 11.54
N LEU A 94 -1.50 -8.31 10.52
CA LEU A 94 -0.55 -9.33 10.07
C LEU A 94 0.79 -9.24 10.83
N PHE A 95 1.24 -8.02 11.13
CA PHE A 95 2.52 -7.74 11.78
C PHE A 95 2.31 -6.89 13.03
N PRO A 96 1.77 -7.45 14.13
CA PRO A 96 1.36 -6.68 15.30
C PRO A 96 2.53 -6.03 16.05
N LYS A 97 3.72 -6.64 15.96
CA LYS A 97 4.93 -6.14 16.59
C LYS A 97 6.00 -5.86 15.54
N PRO A 98 6.56 -4.65 15.50
CA PRO A 98 7.74 -4.40 14.68
C PRO A 98 8.87 -5.36 15.06
N PRO A 99 9.63 -5.88 14.09
CA PRO A 99 10.83 -6.67 14.41
C PRO A 99 11.85 -5.80 15.17
N ALA A 100 12.74 -6.44 15.89
CA ALA A 100 13.87 -5.74 16.53
C ALA A 100 14.69 -5.03 15.45
N PRO A 101 15.26 -3.84 15.74
CA PRO A 101 16.03 -3.06 14.75
C PRO A 101 17.13 -3.87 14.05
N GLU A 102 17.75 -4.80 14.78
CA GLU A 102 18.83 -5.67 14.27
C GLU A 102 18.32 -6.69 13.22
N MET A 103 17.01 -6.97 13.21
CA MET A 103 16.36 -7.90 12.27
C MET A 103 15.68 -7.18 11.11
N ALA A 104 15.54 -5.86 11.19
CA ALA A 104 14.95 -5.03 10.16
C ALA A 104 16.03 -4.57 9.17
N GLY A 105 16.60 -5.51 8.39
CA GLY A 105 17.51 -5.16 7.30
C GLY A 105 16.88 -4.15 6.35
N SER A 106 17.61 -3.09 6.00
CA SER A 106 17.13 -2.12 5.02
C SER A 106 17.35 -2.63 3.60
N CYS A 107 16.47 -2.23 2.67
CA CYS A 107 16.68 -2.51 1.24
C CYS A 107 17.99 -1.90 0.71
N GLU A 108 18.50 -0.85 1.35
CA GLU A 108 19.80 -0.24 1.02
C GLU A 108 20.96 -1.19 1.29
N GLU A 109 20.90 -1.97 2.37
CA GLU A 109 21.98 -2.90 2.76
C GLU A 109 21.97 -4.18 1.94
N LEU A 110 20.79 -4.70 1.61
CA LEU A 110 20.62 -5.99 0.94
C LEU A 110 20.49 -5.87 -0.58
N GLY A 111 20.17 -4.67 -1.08
CA GLY A 111 19.93 -4.40 -2.48
C GLY A 111 18.59 -4.94 -2.98
N VAL A 112 18.25 -4.59 -4.21
CA VAL A 112 17.03 -5.05 -4.89
C VAL A 112 17.26 -5.11 -6.40
N LEU A 113 16.76 -6.18 -7.04
CA LEU A 113 16.80 -6.29 -8.49
C LEU A 113 15.72 -5.40 -9.11
N GLY A 114 16.09 -4.46 -10.00
CA GLY A 114 15.15 -3.53 -10.64
C GLY A 114 14.00 -4.21 -11.39
N ALA A 115 14.19 -5.41 -11.90
CA ALA A 115 13.11 -6.20 -12.52
C ALA A 115 12.01 -6.58 -11.50
N VAL A 116 12.38 -6.90 -10.26
CA VAL A 116 11.43 -7.24 -9.18
C VAL A 116 10.60 -6.01 -8.82
N THR A 117 11.24 -4.86 -8.62
CA THR A 117 10.51 -3.59 -8.35
C THR A 117 9.58 -3.23 -9.49
N GLY A 118 9.99 -3.47 -10.76
CA GLY A 118 9.16 -3.26 -11.94
C GLY A 118 7.90 -4.13 -11.94
N VAL A 119 8.04 -5.42 -11.63
CA VAL A 119 6.89 -6.35 -11.55
C VAL A 119 5.95 -5.95 -10.42
N ILE A 120 6.49 -5.73 -9.21
CA ILE A 120 5.67 -5.36 -8.05
C ILE A 120 4.96 -4.02 -8.29
N GLY A 121 5.63 -3.01 -8.84
CA GLY A 121 5.03 -1.72 -9.13
C GLY A 121 3.89 -1.81 -10.16
N ASN A 122 4.01 -2.66 -11.19
CA ASN A 122 2.92 -2.90 -12.15
C ASN A 122 1.73 -3.63 -11.50
N LEU A 123 1.98 -4.62 -10.67
CA LEU A 123 0.93 -5.32 -9.93
C LEU A 123 0.24 -4.38 -8.93
N GLN A 124 0.99 -3.52 -8.25
CA GLN A 124 0.46 -2.50 -7.34
C GLN A 124 -0.44 -1.51 -8.08
N ALA A 125 -0.03 -1.06 -9.27
CA ALA A 125 -0.86 -0.20 -10.12
C ALA A 125 -2.15 -0.90 -10.58
N LEU A 126 -2.08 -2.19 -10.92
CA LEU A 126 -3.25 -2.99 -11.29
C LEU A 126 -4.25 -3.09 -10.12
N GLU A 127 -3.78 -3.36 -8.89
CA GLU A 127 -4.64 -3.39 -7.71
C GLU A 127 -5.29 -2.02 -7.46
N ALA A 128 -4.53 -0.93 -7.60
CA ALA A 128 -5.04 0.42 -7.47
C ALA A 128 -6.18 0.70 -8.47
N ILE A 129 -6.00 0.32 -9.73
CA ILE A 129 -7.02 0.47 -10.77
C ILE A 129 -8.28 -0.34 -10.43
N LYS A 130 -8.14 -1.59 -10.00
CA LYS A 130 -9.28 -2.43 -9.60
C LYS A 130 -10.07 -1.81 -8.44
N ILE A 131 -9.38 -1.25 -7.46
CA ILE A 131 -10.03 -0.59 -6.32
C ILE A 131 -10.79 0.64 -6.78
N LEU A 132 -10.13 1.55 -7.51
CA LEU A 132 -10.72 2.81 -7.96
C LEU A 132 -11.87 2.63 -8.96
N THR A 133 -11.87 1.54 -9.73
CA THR A 133 -12.95 1.22 -10.68
C THR A 133 -14.04 0.32 -10.10
N GLY A 134 -13.94 -0.06 -8.82
CA GLY A 134 -14.91 -0.97 -8.18
C GLY A 134 -14.87 -2.42 -8.69
N LEU A 135 -13.80 -2.81 -9.37
CA LEU A 135 -13.61 -4.17 -9.90
C LEU A 135 -12.99 -5.14 -8.88
N HIS A 136 -12.55 -4.62 -7.73
CA HIS A 136 -12.08 -5.47 -6.65
C HIS A 136 -13.18 -6.43 -6.17
N GLY A 137 -12.84 -7.69 -5.95
CA GLY A 137 -13.80 -8.72 -5.54
C GLY A 137 -14.66 -9.34 -6.66
N ARG A 138 -14.56 -8.88 -7.90
CA ARG A 138 -15.24 -9.56 -9.04
C ARG A 138 -14.46 -10.76 -9.58
N PHE A 139 -13.13 -10.70 -9.51
CA PHE A 139 -12.24 -11.71 -10.12
C PHE A 139 -11.49 -12.56 -9.12
N TYR A 140 -11.37 -12.08 -7.87
CA TYR A 140 -10.72 -12.82 -6.79
C TYR A 140 -11.63 -12.73 -5.56
N GLY A 141 -11.99 -13.86 -4.97
CA GLY A 141 -12.55 -13.86 -3.63
C GLY A 141 -11.62 -13.04 -2.72
N GLN A 142 -12.13 -12.48 -1.63
CA GLN A 142 -11.40 -11.63 -0.68
C GLN A 142 -10.01 -12.22 -0.40
N GLY A 143 -8.99 -11.71 -1.07
CA GLY A 143 -7.66 -12.27 -1.02
C GLY A 143 -6.58 -11.20 -1.10
N THR A 144 -5.72 -11.22 -0.11
CA THR A 144 -4.38 -10.67 -0.17
C THR A 144 -3.59 -11.51 -1.18
N LEU A 145 -3.16 -10.92 -2.29
CA LEU A 145 -2.25 -11.58 -3.20
C LEU A 145 -0.82 -11.40 -2.64
N LEU A 146 -0.32 -12.41 -1.95
CA LEU A 146 1.10 -12.55 -1.69
C LEU A 146 1.73 -13.13 -2.95
N VAL A 147 2.49 -12.33 -3.67
CA VAL A 147 3.35 -12.81 -4.75
C VAL A 147 4.70 -13.11 -4.13
N ASP A 148 4.92 -14.39 -3.85
CA ASP A 148 6.23 -14.92 -3.52
C ASP A 148 6.89 -15.33 -4.84
N CYS A 149 7.97 -14.68 -5.20
CA CYS A 149 8.76 -15.00 -6.40
C CYS A 149 9.97 -15.83 -5.98
N HIS A 150 9.76 -17.11 -5.62
CA HIS A 150 10.85 -18.07 -5.56
C HIS A 150 11.15 -18.65 -6.93
#